data_79cfb8713cc5daa69655fd139264e5e9
#
_entry.id   79cfb8713cc5daa69655fd139264e5e9
#
_cell.length_a   1.000
_cell.length_b   1.000
_cell.length_c   1.000
_cell.angle_alpha   90.00
_cell.angle_beta   90.00
_cell.angle_gamma   90.00
#
_symmetry.space_group_name_H-M   'P 1'
#
loop_
_entity.id
_entity.type
_entity.pdbx_description
1 polymer ?
#
loop_
_entity_poly.entity_id
_entity_poly.type
_entity_poly.pdbx_seq_one_letter_code
_entity_poly.pdbx_strand_id
1 'polypeptide(L)'
;MRRLTAILFTALAAMTFFGTESKACTNVLVTKGASTDGSNMVSYAADSHQLFGELYYKKAGFWKEGDLRKINEWDTGKYLGDIPQVPVTYQRVGNMNEHQLIIAETTYGGRPELEDPKGVMDYGSLIYVALERAKTAREAIEIIVNLANTYGYYSSGESFSIADTEEVWVMDLIGKGPNNKGIVWVARRVPDGYICAHANQARISTFPQNDPENCMYAPDVISFAREMGYFDGEDKDFSFCDAYAPLDFSAMRGCDARAWAAFNILCDGKFTFEDENGNVVTKDAYDYIDYAMGWDKSKRFPLFVKPTRKISVKDVADVMRDHYEGTPMDMTQDIGAGGNALPYRWRPMSF
;
A
#
# COMPACT_ATOMS: atom_id res chain seq x y z
N MET A 1 -34.96 -58.41 17.19
CA MET A 1 -34.89 -56.98 17.58
C MET A 1 -33.46 -56.51 17.34
N ARG A 2 -33.20 -55.91 16.19
CA ARG A 2 -31.88 -55.41 15.83
C ARG A 2 -31.86 -53.91 16.14
N ARG A 3 -31.02 -53.51 17.12
CA ARG A 3 -30.77 -52.11 17.41
C ARG A 3 -29.88 -51.55 16.33
N LEU A 4 -30.40 -50.64 15.50
CA LEU A 4 -29.62 -49.79 14.65
C LEU A 4 -28.96 -48.72 15.53
N THR A 5 -27.67 -48.84 15.69
CA THR A 5 -26.85 -47.77 16.29
C THR A 5 -26.59 -46.77 15.17
N ALA A 6 -27.31 -45.66 15.22
CA ALA A 6 -27.02 -44.50 14.36
C ALA A 6 -25.73 -43.85 14.87
N ILE A 7 -24.65 -44.07 14.12
CA ILE A 7 -23.41 -43.32 14.30
C ILE A 7 -23.63 -41.95 13.66
N LEU A 8 -23.91 -40.97 14.50
CA LEU A 8 -23.92 -39.57 14.11
C LEU A 8 -22.45 -39.16 13.86
N PHE A 9 -22.01 -39.25 12.63
CA PHE A 9 -20.79 -38.57 12.20
C PHE A 9 -21.10 -37.08 12.21
N THR A 10 -20.84 -36.46 13.34
CA THR A 10 -20.62 -35.01 13.38
C THR A 10 -19.30 -34.77 12.63
N ALA A 11 -19.42 -34.55 11.33
CA ALA A 11 -18.36 -33.90 10.58
C ALA A 11 -18.19 -32.51 11.17
N LEU A 12 -17.33 -32.42 12.20
CA LEU A 12 -16.72 -31.17 12.61
C LEU A 12 -15.86 -30.77 11.41
N ALA A 13 -16.48 -30.08 10.46
CA ALA A 13 -15.74 -29.28 9.51
C ALA A 13 -14.94 -28.29 10.38
N ALA A 14 -13.72 -28.69 10.72
CA ALA A 14 -12.70 -27.74 11.05
C ALA A 14 -12.59 -26.86 9.78
N MET A 15 -13.40 -25.82 9.72
CA MET A 15 -13.01 -24.62 9.00
C MET A 15 -11.71 -24.21 9.68
N THR A 16 -10.60 -24.69 9.17
CA THR A 16 -9.37 -23.97 9.24
C THR A 16 -9.69 -22.65 8.53
N PHE A 17 -10.18 -21.70 9.29
CA PHE A 17 -9.92 -20.33 9.01
C PHE A 17 -8.39 -20.28 8.95
N PHE A 18 -7.82 -20.43 7.78
CA PHE A 18 -6.61 -19.73 7.48
C PHE A 18 -7.03 -18.27 7.64
N GLY A 19 -6.89 -17.76 8.85
CA GLY A 19 -6.90 -16.36 9.09
C GLY A 19 -5.79 -15.85 8.18
N THR A 20 -6.15 -15.33 7.05
CA THR A 20 -5.29 -14.35 6.38
C THR A 20 -5.06 -13.33 7.48
N GLU A 21 -3.82 -13.31 7.99
CA GLU A 21 -3.44 -12.29 8.96
C GLU A 21 -3.87 -10.97 8.35
N SER A 22 -4.85 -10.31 8.96
CA SER A 22 -5.34 -9.03 8.51
C SER A 22 -4.24 -8.03 8.82
N LYS A 23 -3.27 -7.90 7.92
CA LYS A 23 -2.31 -6.79 7.94
C LYS A 23 -3.11 -5.56 7.57
N ALA A 24 -3.30 -4.66 8.51
CA ALA A 24 -4.02 -3.43 8.28
C ALA A 24 -3.03 -2.28 8.42
N CYS A 25 -2.45 -1.84 7.31
CA CYS A 25 -1.52 -0.73 7.26
C CYS A 25 -2.22 0.51 6.71
N THR A 26 -1.79 1.71 7.13
CA THR A 26 -2.34 2.97 6.61
C THR A 26 -1.23 3.98 6.44
N ASN A 27 -1.14 4.58 5.26
CA ASN A 27 -0.18 5.62 4.93
C ASN A 27 -0.89 6.89 4.44
N VAL A 28 -0.39 8.03 4.89
CA VAL A 28 -0.75 9.35 4.37
C VAL A 28 0.53 10.03 3.91
N LEU A 29 0.50 10.56 2.69
CA LEU A 29 1.61 11.24 2.04
C LEU A 29 1.23 12.70 1.82
N VAL A 30 2.07 13.61 2.27
CA VAL A 30 1.87 15.06 2.13
C VAL A 30 3.08 15.65 1.44
N THR A 31 2.87 16.31 0.31
CA THR A 31 3.97 16.98 -0.41
C THR A 31 4.37 18.30 0.26
N LYS A 32 5.61 18.74 0.02
CA LYS A 32 6.14 20.00 0.56
C LYS A 32 5.27 21.23 0.27
N GLY A 33 4.65 21.24 -0.91
CA GLY A 33 3.69 22.29 -1.30
C GLY A 33 2.37 22.22 -0.53
N ALA A 34 2.03 21.11 0.10
CA ALA A 34 0.83 20.92 0.92
C ALA A 34 1.13 21.07 2.42
N SER A 35 2.37 20.99 2.87
CA SER A 35 2.76 21.03 4.28
C SER A 35 2.92 22.47 4.82
N THR A 36 2.85 22.63 6.14
CA THR A 36 3.00 23.93 6.82
C THR A 36 4.44 24.44 6.88
N ASP A 37 5.41 23.52 6.87
CA ASP A 37 6.84 23.81 7.04
C ASP A 37 7.68 23.58 5.79
N GLY A 38 7.05 23.17 4.68
CA GLY A 38 7.72 22.90 3.42
C GLY A 38 8.43 21.54 3.36
N SER A 39 8.19 20.65 4.32
CA SER A 39 8.69 19.27 4.28
C SER A 39 7.74 18.33 3.56
N ASN A 40 8.27 17.27 2.96
CA ASN A 40 7.48 16.09 2.58
C ASN A 40 7.25 15.25 3.84
N MET A 41 6.01 14.74 4.01
CA MET A 41 5.65 13.90 5.16
C MET A 41 5.05 12.58 4.69
N VAL A 42 5.43 11.50 5.35
CA VAL A 42 4.82 10.17 5.17
C VAL A 42 4.51 9.63 6.56
N SER A 43 3.23 9.29 6.80
CA SER A 43 2.87 8.48 7.96
C SER A 43 2.96 7.01 7.60
N TYR A 44 3.24 6.16 8.59
CA TYR A 44 3.24 4.74 8.43
C TYR A 44 2.71 4.05 9.69
N ALA A 45 1.61 3.33 9.53
CA ALA A 45 1.14 2.37 10.53
C ALA A 45 1.20 0.97 9.90
N ALA A 46 1.97 0.09 10.52
CA ALA A 46 2.03 -1.32 10.19
C ALA A 46 1.31 -2.10 11.28
N ASP A 47 0.08 -2.50 11.02
CA ASP A 47 -0.73 -3.21 11.99
C ASP A 47 -0.32 -4.69 12.01
N SER A 48 0.09 -5.19 13.17
CA SER A 48 0.50 -6.57 13.35
C SER A 48 0.07 -7.11 14.70
N HIS A 49 -0.31 -8.37 14.76
CA HIS A 49 -0.56 -9.09 16.00
C HIS A 49 0.72 -9.71 16.62
N GLN A 50 1.83 -9.69 15.89
CA GLN A 50 3.06 -10.39 16.25
C GLN A 50 4.26 -9.46 16.42
N LEU A 51 4.32 -8.37 15.66
CA LEU A 51 5.43 -7.43 15.70
C LEU A 51 5.18 -6.31 16.69
N PHE A 52 6.24 -5.88 17.36
CA PHE A 52 6.22 -4.71 18.23
C PHE A 52 6.76 -3.51 17.47
N GLY A 53 6.24 -2.32 17.78
CA GLY A 53 6.79 -1.07 17.28
C GLY A 53 8.18 -0.82 17.87
N GLU A 54 9.22 -1.02 17.07
CA GLU A 54 10.60 -0.76 17.44
C GLU A 54 11.22 0.28 16.51
N LEU A 55 12.17 1.05 17.04
CA LEU A 55 12.98 1.94 16.23
C LEU A 55 14.20 1.19 15.70
N TYR A 56 14.07 0.52 14.57
CA TYR A 56 15.14 -0.25 13.96
C TYR A 56 16.28 0.65 13.47
N TYR A 57 17.46 0.47 14.04
CA TYR A 57 18.66 1.19 13.66
C TYR A 57 19.63 0.28 12.91
N LYS A 58 20.13 0.75 11.78
CA LYS A 58 21.19 0.11 11.02
C LYS A 58 22.27 1.13 10.69
N LYS A 59 23.49 0.89 11.18
CA LYS A 59 24.66 1.71 10.89
C LYS A 59 25.07 1.57 9.42
N ALA A 60 25.56 2.65 8.84
CA ALA A 60 26.29 2.63 7.57
C ALA A 60 27.46 1.64 7.60
N GLY A 61 27.77 1.04 6.48
CA GLY A 61 28.82 0.01 6.39
C GLY A 61 29.62 0.09 5.11
N PHE A 62 30.83 -0.46 5.18
CA PHE A 62 31.71 -0.71 4.04
C PHE A 62 31.92 -2.21 3.89
N TRP A 63 31.78 -2.72 2.69
CA TRP A 63 31.74 -4.14 2.39
C TRP A 63 32.76 -4.49 1.32
N LYS A 64 33.26 -5.70 1.36
CA LYS A 64 34.24 -6.20 0.37
C LYS A 64 33.52 -6.84 -0.81
N GLU A 65 34.19 -6.90 -1.94
CA GLU A 65 33.74 -7.70 -3.07
C GLU A 65 33.53 -9.17 -2.65
N GLY A 66 32.38 -9.73 -3.00
CA GLY A 66 31.98 -11.09 -2.61
C GLY A 66 31.22 -11.18 -1.29
N ASP A 67 31.11 -10.10 -0.50
CA ASP A 67 30.26 -10.11 0.68
C ASP A 67 28.80 -10.28 0.27
N LEU A 68 28.03 -11.01 1.10
CA LEU A 68 26.62 -11.30 0.86
C LEU A 68 25.74 -10.64 1.92
N ARG A 69 24.58 -10.20 1.48
CA ARG A 69 23.48 -9.76 2.33
C ARG A 69 22.47 -10.90 2.46
N LYS A 70 22.31 -11.42 3.67
CA LYS A 70 21.25 -12.39 3.99
C LYS A 70 19.90 -11.71 3.93
N ILE A 71 18.94 -12.36 3.27
CA ILE A 71 17.53 -11.95 3.19
C ILE A 71 16.70 -12.94 4.00
N ASN A 72 16.01 -12.41 4.97
CA ASN A 72 15.00 -13.12 5.75
C ASN A 72 13.66 -12.41 5.53
N GLU A 73 12.61 -13.19 5.37
CA GLU A 73 11.24 -12.68 5.33
C GLU A 73 10.96 -11.90 6.60
N TRP A 74 10.38 -10.71 6.45
CA TRP A 74 10.27 -9.73 7.53
C TRP A 74 9.39 -10.20 8.69
N ASP A 75 8.23 -10.77 8.39
CA ASP A 75 7.24 -11.11 9.42
C ASP A 75 7.64 -12.33 10.25
N THR A 76 8.24 -13.35 9.65
CA THR A 76 8.54 -14.64 10.29
C THR A 76 10.02 -14.87 10.56
N GLY A 77 10.90 -14.07 9.93
CA GLY A 77 12.33 -14.30 9.96
C GLY A 77 12.82 -15.50 9.14
N LYS A 78 11.95 -16.11 8.33
CA LYS A 78 12.31 -17.22 7.44
C LYS A 78 13.41 -16.80 6.48
N TYR A 79 14.48 -17.59 6.40
CA TYR A 79 15.56 -17.36 5.44
C TYR A 79 15.05 -17.60 4.01
N LEU A 80 15.22 -16.60 3.15
CA LEU A 80 14.82 -16.64 1.75
C LEU A 80 16.01 -16.80 0.79
N GLY A 81 17.18 -16.28 1.13
CA GLY A 81 18.36 -16.36 0.28
C GLY A 81 19.42 -15.32 0.62
N ASP A 82 20.46 -15.28 -0.18
CA ASP A 82 21.53 -14.28 -0.11
C ASP A 82 21.58 -13.48 -1.41
N ILE A 83 21.86 -12.18 -1.31
CA ILE A 83 22.12 -11.30 -2.45
C ILE A 83 23.51 -10.66 -2.31
N PRO A 84 24.18 -10.26 -3.41
CA PRO A 84 25.42 -9.53 -3.34
C PRO A 84 25.26 -8.23 -2.55
N GLN A 85 26.22 -7.99 -1.64
CA GLN A 85 26.28 -6.73 -0.93
C GLN A 85 26.94 -5.66 -1.79
N VAL A 86 26.44 -4.41 -1.67
CA VAL A 86 27.06 -3.26 -2.31
C VAL A 86 28.27 -2.76 -1.48
N PRO A 87 29.28 -2.11 -2.10
CA PRO A 87 30.48 -1.67 -1.37
C PRO A 87 30.21 -0.72 -0.21
N VAL A 88 29.15 0.09 -0.30
CA VAL A 88 28.77 1.07 0.72
C VAL A 88 27.27 0.97 0.97
N THR A 89 26.88 0.89 2.23
CA THR A 89 25.48 0.99 2.65
C THR A 89 25.26 2.19 3.54
N TYR A 90 24.11 2.84 3.37
CA TYR A 90 23.71 4.03 4.15
C TYR A 90 23.13 3.61 5.50
N GLN A 91 23.28 4.52 6.46
CA GLN A 91 22.65 4.41 7.76
C GLN A 91 21.15 4.64 7.65
N ARG A 92 20.37 3.89 8.41
CA ARG A 92 18.92 4.08 8.51
C ARG A 92 18.41 3.96 9.94
N VAL A 93 17.34 4.67 10.23
CA VAL A 93 16.56 4.59 11.47
C VAL A 93 15.10 4.39 11.10
N GLY A 94 14.50 3.30 11.54
CA GLY A 94 13.16 2.93 11.09
C GLY A 94 13.10 2.89 9.56
N ASN A 95 12.16 3.63 9.01
CA ASN A 95 11.87 3.71 7.58
C ASN A 95 12.50 4.91 6.87
N MET A 96 13.51 5.54 7.49
CA MET A 96 14.24 6.68 6.92
C MET A 96 15.75 6.44 6.94
N ASN A 97 16.46 6.89 5.90
CA ASN A 97 17.92 6.86 5.85
C ASN A 97 18.56 8.25 6.06
N GLU A 98 19.89 8.31 6.11
CA GLU A 98 20.67 9.53 6.33
C GLU A 98 20.56 10.58 5.21
N HIS A 99 19.99 10.21 4.06
CA HIS A 99 19.68 11.13 2.97
C HIS A 99 18.24 11.66 3.02
N GLN A 100 17.51 11.41 4.13
CA GLN A 100 16.10 11.76 4.31
C GLN A 100 15.16 11.05 3.33
N LEU A 101 15.60 9.94 2.76
CA LEU A 101 14.74 9.04 1.98
C LEU A 101 13.87 8.24 2.93
N ILE A 102 12.56 8.24 2.70
CA ILE A 102 11.54 7.49 3.44
C ILE A 102 10.94 6.44 2.52
N ILE A 103 10.78 5.21 3.02
CA ILE A 103 10.00 4.17 2.36
C ILE A 103 9.07 3.52 3.39
N ALA A 104 7.77 3.61 3.13
CA ALA A 104 6.73 2.97 3.92
C ALA A 104 5.82 2.16 3.00
N GLU A 105 4.90 1.35 3.54
CA GLU A 105 4.10 0.45 2.73
C GLU A 105 2.68 0.22 3.26
N THR A 106 1.86 -0.39 2.41
CA THR A 106 0.66 -1.13 2.80
C THR A 106 0.51 -2.36 1.92
N THR A 107 0.53 -3.53 2.52
CA THR A 107 0.31 -4.79 1.79
C THR A 107 -1.15 -4.93 1.37
N TYR A 108 -1.39 -5.28 0.12
CA TYR A 108 -2.73 -5.67 -0.39
C TYR A 108 -2.71 -7.12 -0.90
N GLY A 109 -3.87 -7.78 -0.88
CA GLY A 109 -3.94 -9.17 -1.33
C GLY A 109 -3.64 -9.32 -2.82
N GLY A 110 -4.35 -8.58 -3.63
CA GLY A 110 -4.25 -8.66 -5.08
C GLY A 110 -4.71 -10.02 -5.60
N ARG A 111 -3.93 -10.59 -6.53
CA ARG A 111 -4.19 -11.91 -7.14
C ARG A 111 -3.26 -12.95 -6.54
N PRO A 112 -3.76 -13.92 -5.75
CA PRO A 112 -2.93 -14.90 -5.05
C PRO A 112 -2.06 -15.76 -5.99
N GLU A 113 -2.52 -16.01 -7.22
CA GLU A 113 -1.78 -16.77 -8.23
C GLU A 113 -0.49 -16.07 -8.71
N LEU A 114 -0.32 -14.78 -8.37
CA LEU A 114 0.86 -14.00 -8.72
C LEU A 114 1.95 -13.99 -7.62
N GLU A 115 1.71 -14.64 -6.50
CA GLU A 115 2.73 -14.83 -5.48
C GLU A 115 3.79 -15.84 -5.95
N ASP A 116 5.07 -15.55 -5.70
CA ASP A 116 6.18 -16.47 -6.00
C ASP A 116 6.80 -17.00 -4.70
N PRO A 117 6.45 -18.22 -4.26
CA PRO A 117 7.00 -18.79 -3.03
C PRO A 117 8.50 -19.09 -3.09
N LYS A 118 9.14 -18.92 -4.24
CA LYS A 118 10.59 -19.07 -4.46
C LYS A 118 11.31 -17.73 -4.55
N GLY A 119 10.57 -16.63 -4.52
CA GLY A 119 11.14 -15.29 -4.50
C GLY A 119 12.06 -15.10 -3.29
N VAL A 120 13.12 -14.33 -3.47
CA VAL A 120 14.09 -14.04 -2.41
C VAL A 120 13.79 -12.72 -1.72
N MET A 121 13.18 -11.78 -2.42
CA MET A 121 12.86 -10.45 -1.87
C MET A 121 11.41 -10.42 -1.38
N ASP A 122 11.21 -10.22 -0.08
CA ASP A 122 9.92 -9.84 0.49
C ASP A 122 9.78 -8.31 0.58
N TYR A 123 8.57 -7.82 0.90
CA TYR A 123 8.29 -6.39 0.95
C TYR A 123 9.20 -5.64 1.94
N GLY A 124 9.40 -6.18 3.13
CA GLY A 124 10.24 -5.57 4.16
C GLY A 124 11.71 -5.53 3.76
N SER A 125 12.23 -6.60 3.14
CA SER A 125 13.60 -6.62 2.60
C SER A 125 13.77 -5.61 1.47
N LEU A 126 12.77 -5.43 0.59
CA LEU A 126 12.81 -4.39 -0.44
C LEU A 126 12.96 -3.00 0.17
N ILE A 127 12.15 -2.67 1.20
CA ILE A 127 12.24 -1.39 1.92
C ILE A 127 13.65 -1.18 2.47
N TYR A 128 14.12 -2.10 3.29
CA TYR A 128 15.35 -1.88 4.04
C TYR A 128 16.61 -1.95 3.17
N VAL A 129 16.63 -2.80 2.15
CA VAL A 129 17.75 -2.86 1.19
C VAL A 129 17.78 -1.62 0.32
N ALA A 130 16.62 -1.10 -0.12
CA ALA A 130 16.55 0.14 -0.87
C ALA A 130 16.99 1.34 -0.02
N LEU A 131 16.55 1.46 1.24
CA LEU A 131 17.03 2.50 2.16
C LEU A 131 18.54 2.45 2.41
N GLU A 132 19.15 1.26 2.43
CA GLU A 132 20.59 1.10 2.58
C GLU A 132 21.38 1.44 1.30
N ARG A 133 20.73 1.61 0.14
CA ARG A 133 21.39 1.75 -1.17
C ARG A 133 21.02 2.97 -1.97
N ALA A 134 19.87 3.59 -1.71
CA ALA A 134 19.34 4.75 -2.44
C ALA A 134 19.52 6.06 -1.67
N LYS A 135 19.63 7.16 -2.39
CA LYS A 135 19.64 8.52 -1.85
C LYS A 135 18.35 9.28 -2.18
N THR A 136 17.71 8.92 -3.29
CA THR A 136 16.52 9.62 -3.78
C THR A 136 15.35 8.65 -3.95
N ALA A 137 14.14 9.20 -4.05
CA ALA A 137 12.95 8.41 -4.28
C ALA A 137 13.01 7.62 -5.60
N ARG A 138 13.54 8.22 -6.66
CA ARG A 138 13.69 7.55 -7.96
C ARG A 138 14.70 6.42 -7.91
N GLU A 139 15.88 6.65 -7.30
CA GLU A 139 16.86 5.56 -7.06
C GLU A 139 16.26 4.41 -6.27
N ALA A 140 15.41 4.71 -5.27
CA ALA A 140 14.73 3.69 -4.49
C ALA A 140 13.78 2.84 -5.33
N ILE A 141 12.97 3.48 -6.19
CA ILE A 141 12.07 2.78 -7.13
C ILE A 141 12.88 1.85 -8.04
N GLU A 142 13.96 2.35 -8.65
CA GLU A 142 14.83 1.56 -9.54
C GLU A 142 15.48 0.37 -8.81
N ILE A 143 15.95 0.58 -7.58
CA ILE A 143 16.55 -0.49 -6.76
C ILE A 143 15.51 -1.55 -6.39
N ILE A 144 14.31 -1.15 -5.95
CA ILE A 144 13.21 -2.06 -5.62
C ILE A 144 12.87 -2.93 -6.84
N VAL A 145 12.68 -2.31 -8.00
CA VAL A 145 12.37 -3.00 -9.25
C VAL A 145 13.50 -3.97 -9.65
N ASN A 146 14.75 -3.51 -9.59
CA ASN A 146 15.89 -4.34 -9.95
C ASN A 146 16.04 -5.55 -9.02
N LEU A 147 15.90 -5.36 -7.72
CA LEU A 147 15.97 -6.44 -6.73
C LEU A 147 14.86 -7.47 -6.94
N ALA A 148 13.61 -7.02 -7.08
CA ALA A 148 12.47 -7.90 -7.28
C ALA A 148 12.57 -8.68 -8.60
N ASN A 149 12.98 -8.03 -9.69
CA ASN A 149 13.14 -8.68 -10.99
C ASN A 149 14.34 -9.66 -11.02
N THR A 150 15.42 -9.33 -10.32
CA THR A 150 16.62 -10.17 -10.32
C THR A 150 16.47 -11.40 -9.43
N TYR A 151 15.91 -11.23 -8.24
CA TYR A 151 15.90 -12.26 -7.20
C TYR A 151 14.52 -12.90 -6.98
N GLY A 152 13.46 -12.39 -7.62
CA GLY A 152 12.07 -12.80 -7.41
C GLY A 152 11.44 -12.11 -6.21
N TYR A 153 10.11 -11.96 -6.25
CA TYR A 153 9.33 -11.30 -5.22
C TYR A 153 8.43 -12.30 -4.49
N TYR A 154 8.62 -12.39 -3.16
CA TYR A 154 8.03 -13.43 -2.31
C TYR A 154 6.64 -13.08 -1.77
N SER A 155 6.37 -11.79 -1.55
CA SER A 155 5.12 -11.35 -0.90
C SER A 155 3.94 -11.19 -1.87
N SER A 156 2.75 -10.95 -1.33
CA SER A 156 1.55 -10.53 -2.09
C SER A 156 1.71 -9.11 -2.65
N GLY A 157 0.64 -8.51 -3.16
CA GLY A 157 0.70 -7.14 -3.70
C GLY A 157 1.08 -6.10 -2.64
N GLU A 158 1.80 -5.05 -3.07
CA GLU A 158 2.34 -4.02 -2.19
C GLU A 158 2.18 -2.62 -2.76
N SER A 159 1.75 -1.69 -1.90
CA SER A 159 1.74 -0.26 -2.21
C SER A 159 2.83 0.43 -1.38
N PHE A 160 3.87 0.96 -2.03
CA PHE A 160 4.91 1.73 -1.36
C PHE A 160 4.64 3.22 -1.38
N SER A 161 4.90 3.88 -0.24
CA SER A 161 5.07 5.32 -0.10
C SER A 161 6.56 5.63 -0.13
N ILE A 162 7.05 6.35 -1.12
CA ILE A 162 8.48 6.65 -1.27
C ILE A 162 8.65 8.16 -1.36
N ALA A 163 9.43 8.75 -0.46
CA ALA A 163 9.64 10.19 -0.45
C ALA A 163 11.10 10.56 -0.11
N ASP A 164 11.59 11.58 -0.75
CA ASP A 164 12.81 12.28 -0.39
C ASP A 164 12.51 13.77 -0.09
N THR A 165 13.52 14.63 -0.07
CA THR A 165 13.33 16.07 0.18
C THR A 165 12.64 16.81 -0.97
N GLU A 166 12.58 16.22 -2.17
CA GLU A 166 12.08 16.86 -3.38
C GLU A 166 10.77 16.25 -3.89
N GLU A 167 10.63 14.94 -3.82
CA GLU A 167 9.54 14.19 -4.46
C GLU A 167 8.85 13.23 -3.49
N VAL A 168 7.56 13.03 -3.75
CA VAL A 168 6.73 12.02 -3.08
C VAL A 168 6.11 11.12 -4.13
N TRP A 169 6.23 9.80 -3.97
CA TRP A 169 5.73 8.80 -4.89
C TRP A 169 4.86 7.77 -4.17
N VAL A 170 3.82 7.32 -4.84
CA VAL A 170 3.10 6.08 -4.52
C VAL A 170 3.41 5.06 -5.61
N MET A 171 3.73 3.83 -5.21
CA MET A 171 4.07 2.74 -6.12
C MET A 171 3.26 1.50 -5.77
N ASP A 172 2.46 1.00 -6.71
CA ASP A 172 1.76 -0.27 -6.59
C ASP A 172 2.51 -1.34 -7.37
N LEU A 173 2.74 -2.51 -6.76
CA LEU A 173 3.41 -3.64 -7.39
C LEU A 173 2.84 -4.98 -6.96
N ILE A 174 3.01 -6.00 -7.79
CA ILE A 174 2.69 -7.39 -7.48
C ILE A 174 3.62 -8.33 -8.26
N GLY A 175 3.82 -9.53 -7.75
CA GLY A 175 4.61 -10.58 -8.44
C GLY A 175 4.01 -11.02 -9.78
N LYS A 176 4.75 -11.86 -10.49
CA LYS A 176 4.32 -12.47 -11.76
C LYS A 176 4.00 -13.97 -11.62
N GLY A 177 3.92 -14.46 -10.37
CA GLY A 177 3.65 -15.86 -10.08
C GLY A 177 4.88 -16.77 -10.16
N PRO A 178 4.73 -18.04 -9.77
CA PRO A 178 5.83 -18.96 -9.54
C PRO A 178 6.61 -19.37 -10.79
N ASN A 179 6.08 -19.06 -11.97
CA ASN A 179 6.69 -19.41 -13.26
C ASN A 179 7.34 -18.21 -13.97
N ASN A 180 7.10 -17.00 -13.50
CA ASN A 180 7.59 -15.76 -14.10
C ASN A 180 8.27 -14.91 -13.02
N LYS A 181 9.60 -14.90 -13.02
CA LYS A 181 10.35 -14.10 -12.05
C LYS A 181 10.10 -12.61 -12.23
N GLY A 182 9.96 -11.89 -11.12
CA GLY A 182 9.87 -10.43 -11.09
C GLY A 182 8.48 -9.90 -10.75
N ILE A 183 8.27 -8.65 -11.06
CA ILE A 183 7.07 -7.89 -10.70
C ILE A 183 6.49 -7.13 -11.88
N VAL A 184 5.19 -6.88 -11.85
CA VAL A 184 4.54 -5.77 -12.55
C VAL A 184 4.30 -4.65 -11.56
N TRP A 185 4.43 -3.41 -12.01
CA TRP A 185 4.36 -2.26 -11.11
C TRP A 185 4.06 -0.97 -11.87
N VAL A 186 3.56 0.01 -11.14
CA VAL A 186 3.42 1.39 -11.57
C VAL A 186 3.70 2.31 -10.39
N ALA A 187 4.42 3.40 -10.62
CA ALA A 187 4.70 4.44 -9.64
C ALA A 187 4.22 5.79 -10.16
N ARG A 188 3.50 6.53 -9.32
CA ARG A 188 2.98 7.86 -9.62
C ARG A 188 3.58 8.88 -8.65
N ARG A 189 4.14 9.96 -9.20
CA ARG A 189 4.56 11.11 -8.41
C ARG A 189 3.32 11.86 -7.91
N VAL A 190 3.27 12.16 -6.62
CA VAL A 190 2.22 13.01 -6.06
C VAL A 190 2.49 14.46 -6.49
N PRO A 191 1.58 15.14 -7.16
CA PRO A 191 1.79 16.52 -7.58
C PRO A 191 2.05 17.42 -6.37
N ASP A 192 2.97 18.38 -6.52
CA ASP A 192 3.27 19.28 -5.41
C ASP A 192 2.05 20.12 -5.01
N GLY A 193 1.82 20.27 -3.72
CA GLY A 193 0.60 20.88 -3.17
C GLY A 193 -0.57 19.90 -2.98
N TYR A 194 -0.38 18.59 -3.30
CA TYR A 194 -1.39 17.55 -3.13
C TYR A 194 -0.99 16.57 -2.03
N ILE A 195 -1.96 15.76 -1.62
CA ILE A 195 -1.80 14.63 -0.71
C ILE A 195 -2.26 13.33 -1.37
N CYS A 196 -1.73 12.22 -0.87
CA CYS A 196 -2.15 10.86 -1.21
C CYS A 196 -2.37 10.06 0.08
N ALA A 197 -3.21 9.04 0.02
CA ALA A 197 -3.35 8.05 1.08
C ALA A 197 -3.67 6.70 0.49
N HIS A 198 -3.18 5.63 1.11
CA HIS A 198 -3.51 4.26 0.75
C HIS A 198 -3.49 3.35 1.99
N ALA A 199 -4.26 2.26 1.93
CA ALA A 199 -4.48 1.39 3.07
C ALA A 199 -4.89 -0.01 2.60
N ASN A 200 -3.93 -0.88 2.36
CA ASN A 200 -4.10 -2.29 1.96
C ASN A 200 -4.96 -2.51 0.70
N GLN A 201 -4.93 -1.57 -0.23
CA GLN A 201 -5.52 -1.69 -1.55
C GLN A 201 -4.68 -0.89 -2.56
N ALA A 202 -4.37 -1.50 -3.70
CA ALA A 202 -3.76 -0.77 -4.81
C ALA A 202 -4.73 0.30 -5.31
N ARG A 203 -4.25 1.53 -5.46
CA ARG A 203 -5.11 2.67 -5.81
C ARG A 203 -4.80 3.31 -7.15
N ILE A 204 -3.66 2.97 -7.76
CA ILE A 204 -3.33 3.49 -9.08
C ILE A 204 -4.24 2.81 -10.11
N SER A 205 -5.18 3.58 -10.68
CA SER A 205 -6.05 3.15 -11.77
C SER A 205 -5.37 3.36 -13.12
N THR A 206 -5.96 4.14 -14.00
CA THR A 206 -5.32 4.59 -15.25
C THR A 206 -4.18 5.56 -14.93
N PHE A 207 -3.15 5.55 -15.78
CA PHE A 207 -1.95 6.36 -15.56
C PHE A 207 -1.39 6.87 -16.90
N PRO A 208 -0.67 8.02 -16.90
CA PRO A 208 -0.05 8.55 -18.11
C PRO A 208 1.10 7.63 -18.55
N GLN A 209 1.03 7.17 -19.80
CA GLN A 209 2.04 6.26 -20.38
C GLN A 209 3.21 6.99 -21.04
N ASN A 210 3.11 8.32 -21.21
CA ASN A 210 4.10 9.15 -21.90
C ASN A 210 4.61 10.32 -21.02
N ASP A 211 4.65 10.11 -19.69
CA ASP A 211 5.10 11.12 -18.74
C ASP A 211 6.11 10.51 -17.75
N PRO A 212 7.37 10.26 -18.18
CA PRO A 212 8.37 9.63 -17.32
C PRO A 212 8.81 10.51 -16.14
N GLU A 213 8.46 11.78 -16.13
CA GLU A 213 8.72 12.67 -15.00
C GLU A 213 7.77 12.36 -13.82
N ASN A 214 6.51 12.03 -14.12
CA ASN A 214 5.47 11.85 -13.10
C ASN A 214 4.91 10.42 -13.04
N CYS A 215 5.33 9.54 -13.94
CA CYS A 215 4.89 8.14 -13.98
C CYS A 215 5.99 7.21 -14.47
N MET A 216 6.31 6.21 -13.66
CA MET A 216 7.22 5.12 -14.01
C MET A 216 6.44 3.81 -13.91
N TYR A 217 6.70 2.85 -14.81
CA TYR A 217 5.98 1.57 -14.79
C TYR A 217 6.75 0.45 -15.51
N ALA A 218 6.37 -0.79 -15.22
CA ALA A 218 6.97 -1.95 -15.89
C ALA A 218 6.61 -1.96 -17.37
N PRO A 219 7.57 -2.14 -18.30
CA PRO A 219 7.30 -2.13 -19.75
C PRO A 219 6.25 -3.15 -20.17
N ASP A 220 6.09 -4.22 -19.41
CA ASP A 220 5.17 -5.32 -19.69
C ASP A 220 3.92 -5.31 -18.81
N VAL A 221 3.65 -4.24 -18.05
CA VAL A 221 2.52 -4.17 -17.12
C VAL A 221 1.16 -4.40 -17.80
N ILE A 222 0.98 -3.92 -19.03
CA ILE A 222 -0.26 -4.11 -19.79
C ILE A 222 -0.25 -5.44 -20.53
N SER A 223 0.85 -5.78 -21.22
CA SER A 223 0.94 -7.02 -21.98
C SER A 223 0.84 -8.26 -21.08
N PHE A 224 1.43 -8.23 -19.91
CA PHE A 224 1.29 -9.30 -18.92
C PHE A 224 -0.16 -9.44 -18.41
N ALA A 225 -0.86 -8.33 -18.17
CA ALA A 225 -2.28 -8.39 -17.81
C ALA A 225 -3.14 -9.04 -18.90
N ARG A 226 -2.84 -8.75 -20.18
CA ARG A 226 -3.51 -9.41 -21.32
C ARG A 226 -3.18 -10.91 -21.40
N GLU A 227 -1.92 -11.27 -21.24
CA GLU A 227 -1.49 -12.68 -21.23
C GLU A 227 -2.21 -13.47 -20.14
N MET A 228 -2.40 -12.88 -18.96
CA MET A 228 -3.11 -13.49 -17.84
C MET A 228 -4.63 -13.42 -17.94
N GLY A 229 -5.18 -12.75 -18.97
CA GLY A 229 -6.62 -12.58 -19.13
C GLY A 229 -7.27 -11.61 -18.13
N TYR A 230 -6.49 -10.70 -17.55
CA TYR A 230 -6.99 -9.70 -16.60
C TYR A 230 -7.45 -8.41 -17.27
N PHE A 231 -7.07 -8.21 -18.52
CA PHE A 231 -7.41 -7.02 -19.31
C PHE A 231 -7.44 -7.34 -20.80
N ASP A 232 -8.43 -6.79 -21.54
CA ASP A 232 -8.59 -6.98 -23.00
C ASP A 232 -8.90 -5.66 -23.75
N GLY A 233 -8.86 -4.51 -23.05
CA GLY A 233 -9.15 -3.18 -23.59
C GLY A 233 -7.99 -2.52 -24.34
N GLU A 234 -8.18 -1.25 -24.69
CA GLU A 234 -7.11 -0.40 -25.26
C GLU A 234 -6.13 0.03 -24.16
N ASP A 235 -4.84 0.20 -24.48
CA ASP A 235 -3.80 0.54 -23.50
C ASP A 235 -4.12 1.78 -22.66
N LYS A 236 -4.74 2.80 -23.27
CA LYS A 236 -5.14 4.04 -22.58
C LYS A 236 -6.16 3.81 -21.46
N ASP A 237 -6.96 2.73 -21.54
CA ASP A 237 -8.02 2.39 -20.60
C ASP A 237 -7.53 1.40 -19.53
N PHE A 238 -6.24 1.02 -19.57
CA PHE A 238 -5.66 0.09 -18.62
C PHE A 238 -5.62 0.68 -17.22
N SER A 239 -6.26 -0.02 -16.27
CA SER A 239 -6.24 0.31 -14.84
C SER A 239 -5.44 -0.74 -14.08
N PHE A 240 -4.33 -0.34 -13.44
CA PHE A 240 -3.48 -1.26 -12.69
C PHE A 240 -4.25 -1.96 -11.57
N CYS A 241 -4.92 -1.19 -10.73
CA CYS A 241 -5.63 -1.77 -9.58
C CYS A 241 -6.80 -2.67 -10.00
N ASP A 242 -7.50 -2.37 -11.10
CA ASP A 242 -8.59 -3.24 -11.57
C ASP A 242 -8.07 -4.56 -12.14
N ALA A 243 -6.93 -4.52 -12.82
CA ALA A 243 -6.29 -5.71 -13.37
C ALA A 243 -5.67 -6.60 -12.28
N TYR A 244 -4.92 -6.02 -11.34
CA TYR A 244 -4.07 -6.76 -10.41
C TYR A 244 -4.57 -6.83 -8.96
N ALA A 245 -5.48 -5.95 -8.58
CA ALA A 245 -6.08 -5.89 -7.24
C ALA A 245 -7.59 -5.60 -7.33
N PRO A 246 -8.39 -6.52 -7.94
CA PRO A 246 -9.80 -6.27 -8.22
C PRO A 246 -10.57 -5.96 -6.93
N LEU A 247 -11.46 -4.97 -7.02
CA LEU A 247 -12.25 -4.49 -5.89
C LEU A 247 -13.31 -5.49 -5.46
N ASP A 248 -13.36 -5.72 -4.16
CA ASP A 248 -14.46 -6.34 -3.46
C ASP A 248 -14.95 -5.45 -2.29
N PHE A 249 -15.88 -5.94 -1.50
CA PHE A 249 -16.38 -5.22 -0.32
C PHE A 249 -15.27 -4.93 0.68
N SER A 250 -14.36 -5.88 0.93
CA SER A 250 -13.26 -5.72 1.87
C SER A 250 -12.27 -4.64 1.41
N ALA A 251 -11.93 -4.66 0.13
CA ALA A 251 -11.05 -3.65 -0.49
C ALA A 251 -11.62 -2.23 -0.35
N MET A 252 -12.91 -2.05 -0.56
CA MET A 252 -13.58 -0.75 -0.40
C MET A 252 -13.78 -0.38 1.07
N ARG A 253 -14.53 -1.21 1.82
CA ARG A 253 -14.98 -0.89 3.19
C ARG A 253 -13.89 -1.08 4.25
N GLY A 254 -13.07 -2.11 4.12
CA GLY A 254 -12.01 -2.43 5.07
C GLY A 254 -10.70 -1.68 4.79
N CYS A 255 -10.45 -1.30 3.55
CA CYS A 255 -9.19 -0.70 3.09
C CYS A 255 -9.36 0.75 2.64
N ASP A 256 -9.89 0.99 1.45
CA ASP A 256 -9.97 2.34 0.87
C ASP A 256 -10.81 3.34 1.68
N ALA A 257 -11.75 2.87 2.49
CA ALA A 257 -12.49 3.72 3.43
C ALA A 257 -11.56 4.51 4.37
N ARG A 258 -10.41 3.95 4.72
CA ARG A 258 -9.39 4.62 5.54
C ARG A 258 -8.73 5.78 4.79
N ALA A 259 -8.43 5.59 3.51
CA ALA A 259 -7.91 6.65 2.65
C ALA A 259 -8.97 7.75 2.40
N TRP A 260 -10.24 7.36 2.20
CA TRP A 260 -11.35 8.30 2.11
C TRP A 260 -11.46 9.16 3.38
N ALA A 261 -11.41 8.56 4.57
CA ALA A 261 -11.50 9.27 5.84
C ALA A 261 -10.32 10.24 6.03
N ALA A 262 -9.08 9.82 5.67
CA ALA A 262 -7.93 10.71 5.69
C ALA A 262 -8.16 11.95 4.82
N PHE A 263 -8.65 11.78 3.60
CA PHE A 263 -8.96 12.90 2.72
C PHE A 263 -10.12 13.75 3.23
N ASN A 264 -11.17 13.12 3.76
CA ASN A 264 -12.31 13.83 4.33
C ASN A 264 -11.87 14.80 5.45
N ILE A 265 -10.96 14.35 6.33
CA ILE A 265 -10.44 15.16 7.45
C ILE A 265 -9.46 16.23 6.93
N LEU A 266 -8.48 15.87 6.12
CA LEU A 266 -7.41 16.78 5.69
C LEU A 266 -7.88 17.82 4.67
N CYS A 267 -9.01 17.57 4.01
CA CYS A 267 -9.59 18.44 2.99
C CYS A 267 -10.93 19.08 3.43
N ASP A 268 -11.25 19.04 4.72
CA ASP A 268 -12.50 19.62 5.28
C ASP A 268 -13.76 19.21 4.49
N GLY A 269 -13.85 17.92 4.11
CA GLY A 269 -14.97 17.35 3.36
C GLY A 269 -15.04 17.73 1.88
N LYS A 270 -13.99 18.34 1.31
CA LYS A 270 -13.98 18.80 -0.09
C LYS A 270 -12.76 18.20 -0.83
N PHE A 271 -13.02 17.34 -1.81
CA PHE A 271 -11.98 16.76 -2.65
C PHE A 271 -11.76 17.62 -3.89
N THR A 272 -10.65 18.33 -3.91
CA THR A 272 -10.19 19.10 -5.07
C THR A 272 -9.10 18.30 -5.80
N PHE A 273 -9.30 18.02 -7.07
CA PHE A 273 -8.41 17.17 -7.86
C PHE A 273 -8.46 17.55 -9.34
N GLU A 274 -7.51 17.05 -10.12
CA GLU A 274 -7.50 17.16 -11.57
C GLU A 274 -8.25 15.96 -12.16
N ASP A 275 -9.27 16.23 -12.99
CA ASP A 275 -10.03 15.19 -13.69
C ASP A 275 -9.27 14.63 -14.89
N GLU A 276 -9.82 13.64 -15.58
CA GLU A 276 -9.24 12.98 -16.76
C GLU A 276 -9.00 13.94 -17.96
N ASN A 277 -9.63 15.11 -17.94
CA ASN A 277 -9.49 16.14 -18.96
C ASN A 277 -8.49 17.25 -18.56
N GLY A 278 -7.85 17.12 -17.39
CA GLY A 278 -6.92 18.11 -16.84
C GLY A 278 -7.60 19.30 -16.20
N ASN A 279 -8.91 19.24 -15.91
CA ASN A 279 -9.61 20.31 -15.23
C ASN A 279 -9.53 20.12 -13.71
N VAL A 280 -9.25 21.21 -12.99
CA VAL A 280 -9.32 21.19 -11.53
C VAL A 280 -10.79 21.30 -11.10
N VAL A 281 -11.29 20.26 -10.45
CA VAL A 281 -12.68 20.15 -9.97
C VAL A 281 -12.70 19.94 -8.46
N THR A 282 -13.79 20.39 -7.82
CA THR A 282 -14.03 20.16 -6.39
C THR A 282 -15.37 19.45 -6.21
N LYS A 283 -15.35 18.35 -5.47
CA LYS A 283 -16.53 17.56 -5.13
C LYS A 283 -16.65 17.39 -3.61
N ASP A 284 -17.84 17.09 -3.13
CA ASP A 284 -18.05 16.74 -1.74
C ASP A 284 -17.47 15.35 -1.44
N ALA A 285 -16.83 15.16 -0.29
CA ALA A 285 -16.34 13.86 0.12
C ALA A 285 -17.45 12.80 0.14
N TYR A 286 -18.68 13.22 0.49
CA TYR A 286 -19.83 12.32 0.54
C TYR A 286 -20.39 11.92 -0.84
N ASP A 287 -19.97 12.54 -1.94
CA ASP A 287 -20.24 12.02 -3.29
C ASP A 287 -19.63 10.62 -3.51
N TYR A 288 -18.63 10.29 -2.69
CA TYR A 288 -17.86 9.02 -2.73
C TYR A 288 -18.16 8.08 -1.55
N ILE A 289 -19.12 8.45 -0.66
CA ILE A 289 -19.38 7.68 0.55
C ILE A 289 -19.87 6.26 0.25
N ASP A 290 -20.65 6.05 -0.80
CA ASP A 290 -21.12 4.72 -1.19
C ASP A 290 -19.97 3.78 -1.56
N TYR A 291 -18.87 4.32 -2.13
CA TYR A 291 -17.66 3.55 -2.36
C TYR A 291 -16.99 3.18 -1.04
N ALA A 292 -16.77 4.15 -0.15
CA ALA A 292 -16.16 3.90 1.15
C ALA A 292 -17.00 2.95 2.03
N MET A 293 -18.32 2.96 1.87
CA MET A 293 -19.24 2.02 2.52
C MET A 293 -19.25 0.61 1.88
N GLY A 294 -18.57 0.43 0.74
CA GLY A 294 -18.52 -0.83 0.01
C GLY A 294 -19.74 -1.13 -0.87
N TRP A 295 -20.57 -0.13 -1.15
CA TRP A 295 -21.83 -0.31 -1.87
C TRP A 295 -21.75 -0.08 -3.36
N ASP A 296 -20.90 0.86 -3.81
CA ASP A 296 -20.80 1.22 -5.22
C ASP A 296 -19.34 1.44 -5.65
N LYS A 297 -18.78 0.41 -6.30
CA LYS A 297 -17.40 0.48 -6.81
C LYS A 297 -17.18 1.51 -7.92
N SER A 298 -18.23 1.96 -8.60
CA SER A 298 -18.13 2.96 -9.66
C SER A 298 -17.84 4.38 -9.14
N LYS A 299 -18.06 4.60 -7.84
CA LYS A 299 -17.80 5.87 -7.16
C LYS A 299 -16.41 5.94 -6.53
N ARG A 300 -15.39 5.36 -7.14
CA ARG A 300 -14.01 5.46 -6.67
C ARG A 300 -13.57 6.93 -6.60
N PHE A 301 -12.99 7.33 -5.47
CA PHE A 301 -12.49 8.69 -5.27
C PHE A 301 -11.06 8.85 -5.82
N PRO A 302 -10.60 10.10 -6.06
CA PRO A 302 -9.32 10.38 -6.69
C PRO A 302 -8.13 9.81 -5.92
N LEU A 303 -7.03 9.50 -6.65
CA LEU A 303 -5.76 9.08 -6.04
C LEU A 303 -5.07 10.21 -5.30
N PHE A 304 -5.10 11.42 -5.87
CA PHE A 304 -4.51 12.62 -5.31
C PHE A 304 -5.57 13.68 -5.09
N VAL A 305 -5.51 14.37 -3.94
CA VAL A 305 -6.40 15.49 -3.64
C VAL A 305 -5.60 16.68 -3.11
N LYS A 306 -6.03 17.88 -3.43
CA LYS A 306 -5.43 19.11 -2.94
C LYS A 306 -6.15 19.51 -1.65
N PRO A 307 -5.45 19.61 -0.51
CA PRO A 307 -6.08 20.01 0.73
C PRO A 307 -6.51 21.48 0.70
N THR A 308 -7.54 21.81 1.47
CA THR A 308 -8.09 23.18 1.59
C THR A 308 -7.17 24.12 2.34
N ARG A 309 -6.27 23.57 3.15
CA ARG A 309 -5.26 24.30 3.96
C ARG A 309 -3.95 23.54 3.98
N LYS A 310 -2.90 24.19 4.45
CA LYS A 310 -1.62 23.52 4.71
C LYS A 310 -1.76 22.53 5.86
N ILE A 311 -1.11 21.38 5.71
CA ILE A 311 -1.16 20.25 6.64
C ILE A 311 0.07 20.27 7.54
N SER A 312 -0.12 20.18 8.83
CA SER A 312 0.94 20.07 9.83
C SER A 312 1.16 18.60 10.23
N VAL A 313 2.29 18.33 10.90
CA VAL A 313 2.56 17.02 11.52
C VAL A 313 1.43 16.64 12.50
N LYS A 314 0.86 17.62 13.21
CA LYS A 314 -0.26 17.37 14.11
C LYS A 314 -1.50 16.91 13.37
N ASP A 315 -1.82 17.50 12.22
CA ASP A 315 -2.97 17.08 11.41
C ASP A 315 -2.82 15.63 10.94
N VAL A 316 -1.63 15.23 10.49
CA VAL A 316 -1.33 13.84 10.12
C VAL A 316 -1.49 12.91 11.34
N ALA A 317 -0.96 13.32 12.50
CA ALA A 317 -1.10 12.53 13.73
C ALA A 317 -2.56 12.40 14.20
N ASP A 318 -3.38 13.43 14.01
CA ASP A 318 -4.81 13.39 14.35
C ASP A 318 -5.56 12.43 13.40
N VAL A 319 -5.27 12.48 12.10
CA VAL A 319 -5.81 11.53 11.11
C VAL A 319 -5.46 10.07 11.48
N MET A 320 -4.21 9.82 11.87
CA MET A 320 -3.78 8.48 12.25
C MET A 320 -4.43 7.96 13.54
N ARG A 321 -5.18 8.79 14.25
CA ARG A 321 -5.99 8.43 15.44
C ARG A 321 -7.49 8.43 15.19
N ASP A 322 -7.93 8.70 13.95
CA ASP A 322 -9.34 8.73 13.59
C ASP A 322 -10.00 7.35 13.67
N HIS A 323 -11.26 7.31 14.09
CA HIS A 323 -12.09 6.11 14.17
C HIS A 323 -13.39 6.26 13.38
N TYR A 324 -13.38 7.07 12.32
CA TYR A 324 -14.56 7.42 11.52
C TYR A 324 -15.62 8.25 12.26
N GLU A 325 -15.21 8.97 13.32
CA GLU A 325 -16.13 9.77 14.13
C GLU A 325 -16.94 10.74 13.28
N GLY A 326 -18.25 10.77 13.52
CA GLY A 326 -19.18 11.66 12.81
C GLY A 326 -19.48 11.26 11.36
N THR A 327 -19.09 10.06 10.94
CA THR A 327 -19.40 9.49 9.63
C THR A 327 -20.34 8.28 9.77
N PRO A 328 -21.01 7.83 8.68
CA PRO A 328 -21.78 6.59 8.68
C PRO A 328 -20.94 5.32 8.98
N MET A 329 -19.61 5.44 8.97
CA MET A 329 -18.70 4.35 9.26
C MET A 329 -18.29 4.26 10.73
N ASP A 330 -18.76 5.16 11.60
CA ASP A 330 -18.52 5.10 13.04
C ASP A 330 -19.10 3.80 13.62
N MET A 331 -18.20 2.90 14.04
CA MET A 331 -18.57 1.56 14.50
C MET A 331 -19.25 1.53 15.86
N THR A 332 -19.43 2.67 16.50
CA THR A 332 -20.18 2.78 17.77
C THR A 332 -21.65 3.12 17.55
N GLN A 333 -22.07 3.47 16.35
CA GLN A 333 -23.39 4.01 16.05
C GLN A 333 -23.96 3.44 14.76
N ASP A 334 -25.29 3.37 14.69
CA ASP A 334 -26.09 3.10 13.50
C ASP A 334 -25.53 1.98 12.59
N ILE A 335 -25.47 2.25 11.32
CA ILE A 335 -25.01 1.31 10.29
C ILE A 335 -23.54 0.96 10.43
N GLY A 336 -22.71 1.87 10.96
CA GLY A 336 -21.29 1.62 11.24
C GLY A 336 -21.08 0.56 12.30
N ALA A 337 -22.00 0.46 13.26
CA ALA A 337 -22.01 -0.56 14.29
C ALA A 337 -22.54 -1.92 13.80
N GLY A 338 -23.15 -1.98 12.63
CA GLY A 338 -23.85 -3.17 12.15
C GLY A 338 -24.97 -3.60 13.09
N GLY A 339 -25.10 -4.89 13.39
CA GLY A 339 -26.09 -5.41 14.32
C GLY A 339 -25.72 -5.28 15.80
N ASN A 340 -24.51 -4.85 16.11
CA ASN A 340 -23.96 -4.81 17.47
C ASN A 340 -23.15 -3.53 17.67
N ALA A 341 -23.76 -2.52 18.27
CA ALA A 341 -23.03 -1.35 18.73
C ALA A 341 -21.97 -1.75 19.75
N LEU A 342 -20.71 -1.43 19.45
CA LEU A 342 -19.59 -1.69 20.35
C LEU A 342 -19.31 -0.44 21.17
N PRO A 343 -19.05 -0.55 22.49
CA PRO A 343 -18.68 0.59 23.30
C PRO A 343 -17.30 1.15 22.96
N TYR A 344 -16.52 0.41 22.17
CA TYR A 344 -15.19 0.77 21.72
C TYR A 344 -15.15 0.84 20.19
N ARG A 345 -14.47 1.85 19.65
CA ARG A 345 -14.13 1.94 18.25
C ARG A 345 -13.00 0.94 17.95
N TRP A 346 -13.29 -0.01 17.11
CA TRP A 346 -12.45 -1.20 16.95
C TRP A 346 -11.27 -1.01 16.02
N ARG A 347 -11.36 -0.13 15.10
CA ARG A 347 -10.27 0.12 14.15
C ARG A 347 -10.14 1.60 13.94
N PRO A 348 -9.18 2.21 14.61
CA PRO A 348 -8.66 3.47 14.15
C PRO A 348 -8.08 3.28 12.75
N MET A 349 -7.78 4.37 12.08
CA MET A 349 -7.04 4.35 10.82
C MET A 349 -5.65 3.73 10.99
N SER A 350 -5.18 3.67 12.21
CA SER A 350 -4.05 2.87 12.66
C SER A 350 -4.28 2.42 14.10
N PHE A 351 -3.61 1.36 14.51
CA PHE A 351 -3.58 0.94 15.92
C PHE A 351 -2.67 1.83 16.74
#